data_e09d8a3f0f282b18038526c9c4cc1097
#
_entry.id   e09d8a3f0f282b18038526c9c4cc1097
#
_cell.length_a   1.000
_cell.length_b   1.000
_cell.length_c   1.000
_cell.angle_alpha   90.00
_cell.angle_beta   90.00
_cell.angle_gamma   90.00
#
_symmetry.space_group_name_H-M   'P 1'
#
loop_
_entity.id
_entity.type
_entity.pdbx_description
1 polymer ?
#
loop_
_entity_poly.entity_id
_entity_poly.type
_entity_poly.pdbx_seq_one_letter_code
_entity_poly.pdbx_strand_id
1 'polypeptide(L)'
;AACIKDMLKPSVDFLASIDLRNGQFFHEKGRVEWLIKKDNKRKGWGYDFEQFGIYRVVVRKCIPQKLQPYQLHYMNNRYMLIRVLEENASNEKLEALKEHYSKPISTENELGTFVLEREFSWFEGSINWNGVEANVYLETDEEDGDTAEQAMAVLKSVIENIVDNDNKYREFAAQELTGLANEWLSESDESDVEEITQETFAKRMEISEVTVSPDGSLSLIYHDDDMFWGHVIEIIVEPNGEIISANIAG
;
A
#
# COMPACT_ATOMS: atom_id res chain seq x y z
N ALA A 1 4.90 -8.51 15.44
CA ALA A 1 4.74 -9.85 16.07
C ALA A 1 3.60 -9.83 17.08
N ALA A 2 2.68 -10.81 16.99
CA ALA A 2 1.61 -10.96 18.00
C ALA A 2 2.20 -11.39 19.36
N CYS A 3 1.63 -10.90 20.47
CA CYS A 3 2.08 -11.23 21.83
C CYS A 3 1.13 -12.28 22.44
N ILE A 4 1.69 -13.37 22.98
CA ILE A 4 0.95 -14.41 23.68
C ILE A 4 1.59 -14.58 25.05
N LYS A 5 1.00 -14.02 26.11
CA LYS A 5 1.61 -13.97 27.45
C LYS A 5 3.03 -13.38 27.39
N ASP A 6 4.05 -14.17 27.78
CA ASP A 6 5.46 -13.77 27.79
C ASP A 6 6.20 -14.16 26.48
N MET A 7 5.46 -14.48 25.43
CA MET A 7 6.02 -14.89 24.14
C MET A 7 5.65 -13.87 23.06
N LEU A 8 6.57 -13.66 22.13
CA LEU A 8 6.32 -12.98 20.86
C LEU A 8 6.20 -14.04 19.77
N LYS A 9 5.42 -13.75 18.76
CA LYS A 9 5.21 -14.61 17.59
C LYS A 9 5.63 -13.86 16.33
N PRO A 10 6.92 -13.84 15.99
CA PRO A 10 7.40 -13.35 14.70
C PRO A 10 6.87 -14.22 13.57
N SER A 11 6.83 -13.65 12.36
CA SER A 11 6.43 -14.36 11.16
C SER A 11 7.16 -13.83 9.94
N VAL A 12 7.20 -14.67 8.91
CA VAL A 12 7.62 -14.31 7.54
C VAL A 12 6.62 -14.91 6.58
N ASP A 13 6.29 -14.18 5.53
CA ASP A 13 5.44 -14.66 4.45
C ASP A 13 6.29 -15.37 3.39
N PHE A 14 5.74 -16.38 2.75
CA PHE A 14 6.36 -17.09 1.64
C PHE A 14 5.44 -17.10 0.42
N LEU A 15 6.03 -17.07 -0.77
CA LEU A 15 5.31 -17.04 -2.05
C LEU A 15 4.97 -18.42 -2.58
N ALA A 16 5.81 -19.41 -2.27
CA ALA A 16 5.63 -20.78 -2.75
C ALA A 16 6.29 -21.78 -1.80
N SER A 17 5.89 -23.03 -1.91
CA SER A 17 6.47 -24.12 -1.13
C SER A 17 6.51 -25.44 -1.91
N ILE A 18 7.39 -26.34 -1.46
CA ILE A 18 7.46 -27.71 -1.95
C ILE A 18 7.37 -28.66 -0.75
N ASP A 19 6.41 -29.55 -0.76
CA ASP A 19 6.36 -30.64 0.21
C ASP A 19 7.37 -31.72 -0.18
N LEU A 20 8.48 -31.78 0.53
CA LEU A 20 9.59 -32.72 0.26
C LEU A 20 9.22 -34.19 0.45
N ARG A 21 8.07 -34.50 1.07
CA ARG A 21 7.62 -35.89 1.25
C ARG A 21 7.08 -36.50 -0.05
N ASN A 22 6.51 -35.66 -0.92
CA ASN A 22 5.87 -36.10 -2.16
C ASN A 22 6.30 -35.28 -3.40
N GLY A 23 7.13 -34.24 -3.21
CA GLY A 23 7.59 -33.36 -4.28
C GLY A 23 6.54 -32.40 -4.82
N GLN A 24 5.39 -32.27 -4.14
CA GLN A 24 4.33 -31.39 -4.59
C GLN A 24 4.72 -29.92 -4.42
N PHE A 25 4.60 -29.17 -5.51
CA PHE A 25 4.83 -27.73 -5.57
C PHE A 25 3.50 -26.99 -5.38
N PHE A 26 3.52 -25.95 -4.55
CA PHE A 26 2.41 -25.04 -4.30
C PHE A 26 2.90 -23.63 -4.56
N HIS A 27 2.28 -22.95 -5.53
CA HIS A 27 2.47 -21.53 -5.77
C HIS A 27 1.32 -20.78 -5.11
N GLU A 28 1.38 -20.71 -3.79
CA GLU A 28 0.38 -20.06 -2.96
C GLU A 28 1.09 -19.33 -1.84
N LYS A 29 0.74 -18.07 -1.62
CA LYS A 29 1.21 -17.32 -0.46
C LYS A 29 0.84 -18.02 0.84
N GLY A 30 1.72 -17.91 1.80
CA GLY A 30 1.45 -18.42 3.15
C GLY A 30 2.40 -17.79 4.15
N ARG A 31 2.27 -18.21 5.39
CA ARG A 31 3.01 -17.62 6.51
C ARG A 31 3.68 -18.69 7.36
N VAL A 32 4.94 -18.47 7.67
CA VAL A 32 5.66 -19.25 8.68
C VAL A 32 5.81 -18.40 9.94
N GLU A 33 5.40 -18.94 11.07
CA GLU A 33 5.41 -18.30 12.39
C GLU A 33 6.29 -19.08 13.35
N TRP A 34 6.88 -18.41 14.36
CA TRP A 34 7.61 -19.09 15.44
C TRP A 34 7.42 -18.36 16.76
N LEU A 35 7.78 -19.01 17.85
CA LEU A 35 7.65 -18.44 19.18
C LEU A 35 9.02 -18.12 19.77
N ILE A 36 9.15 -16.93 20.34
CA ILE A 36 10.32 -16.48 21.08
C ILE A 36 9.90 -15.89 22.43
N LYS A 37 10.74 -16.03 23.46
CA LYS A 37 10.47 -15.37 24.74
C LYS A 37 10.57 -13.86 24.59
N LYS A 38 9.65 -13.14 25.23
CA LYS A 38 9.73 -11.69 25.36
C LYS A 38 10.95 -11.34 26.24
N ASP A 39 11.93 -10.67 25.65
CA ASP A 39 13.14 -10.21 26.33
C ASP A 39 13.51 -8.84 25.79
N ASN A 40 13.52 -7.85 26.68
CA ASN A 40 13.83 -6.46 26.31
C ASN A 40 15.29 -6.25 25.89
N LYS A 41 16.16 -7.23 26.16
CA LYS A 41 17.59 -7.22 25.76
C LYS A 41 17.86 -8.00 24.48
N ARG A 42 16.84 -8.64 23.90
CA ARG A 42 16.98 -9.43 22.68
C ARG A 42 17.36 -8.54 21.49
N LYS A 43 18.32 -9.02 20.72
CA LYS A 43 18.63 -8.53 19.39
C LYS A 43 18.09 -9.51 18.35
N GLY A 44 17.26 -9.04 17.43
CA GLY A 44 16.66 -9.85 16.36
C GLY A 44 15.48 -10.72 16.79
N TRP A 45 14.94 -11.48 15.84
CA TRP A 45 13.71 -12.25 15.96
C TRP A 45 13.92 -13.77 16.08
N GLY A 46 15.17 -14.21 16.22
CA GLY A 46 15.54 -15.63 16.38
C GLY A 46 15.90 -16.34 15.10
N TYR A 47 15.31 -15.92 13.98
CA TYR A 47 15.67 -16.31 12.62
C TYR A 47 15.68 -15.06 11.75
N ASP A 48 16.63 -14.99 10.84
CA ASP A 48 16.74 -13.95 9.82
C ASP A 48 16.45 -14.59 8.46
N PHE A 49 15.33 -14.20 7.85
CA PHE A 49 14.96 -14.65 6.51
C PHE A 49 15.22 -13.51 5.53
N GLU A 50 16.01 -13.80 4.51
CA GLU A 50 16.29 -12.85 3.44
C GLU A 50 15.14 -12.83 2.42
N GLN A 51 14.87 -11.67 1.87
CA GLN A 51 13.88 -11.52 0.80
C GLN A 51 14.25 -12.43 -0.38
N PHE A 52 13.26 -13.16 -0.89
CA PHE A 52 13.43 -14.18 -1.94
C PHE A 52 14.44 -15.30 -1.60
N GLY A 53 14.79 -15.46 -0.32
CA GLY A 53 15.60 -16.60 0.15
C GLY A 53 14.84 -17.92 0.01
N ILE A 54 15.56 -19.00 -0.32
CA ILE A 54 15.01 -20.37 -0.36
C ILE A 54 15.54 -21.13 0.84
N TYR A 55 14.62 -21.62 1.65
CA TYR A 55 14.95 -22.28 2.92
C TYR A 55 14.35 -23.68 2.97
N ARG A 56 15.13 -24.64 3.47
CA ARG A 56 14.58 -25.95 3.84
C ARG A 56 14.23 -25.93 5.31
N VAL A 57 12.96 -26.13 5.62
CA VAL A 57 12.45 -26.00 6.99
C VAL A 57 11.64 -27.21 7.43
N VAL A 58 11.57 -27.45 8.73
CA VAL A 58 10.59 -28.32 9.34
C VAL A 58 9.50 -27.46 9.95
N VAL A 59 8.28 -27.69 9.50
CA VAL A 59 7.12 -26.91 9.92
C VAL A 59 5.96 -27.83 10.33
N ARG A 60 5.03 -27.27 11.11
CA ARG A 60 3.75 -27.90 11.45
C ARG A 60 2.62 -26.98 10.96
N LYS A 61 1.70 -27.51 10.17
CA LYS A 61 0.54 -26.75 9.71
C LYS A 61 -0.29 -26.30 10.92
N CYS A 62 -0.64 -25.01 10.93
CA CYS A 62 -1.50 -24.41 11.94
C CYS A 62 -2.96 -24.80 11.70
N ILE A 63 -3.76 -24.75 12.76
CA ILE A 63 -5.22 -24.95 12.65
C ILE A 63 -5.81 -23.70 11.95
N PRO A 64 -6.63 -23.88 10.91
CA PRO A 64 -7.30 -22.77 10.25
C PRO A 64 -8.15 -21.96 11.23
N GLN A 65 -8.20 -20.64 11.03
CA GLN A 65 -9.03 -19.72 11.79
C GLN A 65 -10.20 -19.25 10.93
N LYS A 66 -11.30 -18.83 11.57
CA LYS A 66 -12.38 -18.15 10.87
C LYS A 66 -11.88 -16.78 10.44
N LEU A 67 -11.71 -16.58 9.14
CA LEU A 67 -11.32 -15.30 8.58
C LEU A 67 -12.48 -14.32 8.60
N GLN A 68 -12.17 -13.04 8.79
CA GLN A 68 -13.11 -11.95 8.57
C GLN A 68 -13.20 -11.66 7.06
N PRO A 69 -14.28 -11.03 6.57
CA PRO A 69 -14.46 -10.76 5.13
C PRO A 69 -13.31 -9.96 4.48
N TYR A 70 -12.62 -9.12 5.24
CA TYR A 70 -11.49 -8.30 4.78
C TYR A 70 -10.13 -9.01 4.87
N GLN A 71 -10.08 -10.24 5.40
CA GLN A 71 -8.84 -10.98 5.56
C GLN A 71 -8.58 -11.87 4.34
N LEU A 72 -7.34 -11.83 3.85
CA LEU A 72 -6.91 -12.58 2.68
C LEU A 72 -6.88 -14.10 2.96
N HIS A 73 -7.26 -14.89 1.96
CA HIS A 73 -7.36 -16.35 2.09
C HIS A 73 -6.07 -17.02 2.52
N TYR A 74 -4.91 -16.53 2.05
CA TYR A 74 -3.60 -17.09 2.42
C TYR A 74 -3.30 -16.97 3.92
N MET A 75 -4.01 -16.13 4.66
CA MET A 75 -3.87 -16.06 6.13
C MET A 75 -4.22 -17.37 6.84
N ASN A 76 -4.82 -18.33 6.17
CA ASN A 76 -5.01 -19.69 6.66
C ASN A 76 -3.96 -20.70 6.15
N ASN A 77 -3.11 -20.29 5.19
CA ASN A 77 -1.95 -21.09 4.78
C ASN A 77 -0.76 -20.82 5.72
N ARG A 78 -0.90 -21.23 6.99
CA ARG A 78 0.03 -20.91 8.06
C ARG A 78 0.70 -22.16 8.62
N TYR A 79 1.98 -22.00 8.98
CA TYR A 79 2.79 -23.05 9.53
C TYR A 79 3.61 -22.54 10.72
N MET A 80 3.68 -23.35 11.78
CA MET A 80 4.58 -23.14 12.90
C MET A 80 5.96 -23.69 12.55
N LEU A 81 6.99 -22.84 12.55
CA LEU A 81 8.38 -23.24 12.34
C LEU A 81 8.89 -24.05 13.53
N ILE A 82 9.43 -25.22 13.25
CA ILE A 82 10.09 -26.06 14.25
C ILE A 82 11.61 -25.83 14.19
N ARG A 83 12.18 -25.83 12.98
CA ARG A 83 13.61 -25.52 12.76
C ARG A 83 13.89 -25.24 11.28
N VAL A 84 14.92 -24.47 11.04
CA VAL A 84 15.56 -24.33 9.73
C VAL A 84 16.59 -25.45 9.60
N LEU A 85 16.57 -26.17 8.49
CA LEU A 85 17.53 -27.24 8.16
C LEU A 85 18.64 -26.75 7.26
N GLU A 86 18.32 -25.87 6.34
CA GLU A 86 19.23 -25.35 5.35
C GLU A 86 18.82 -23.95 4.93
N GLU A 87 19.75 -23.02 4.94
CA GLU A 87 19.64 -21.70 4.36
C GLU A 87 20.23 -21.74 2.94
N ASN A 88 19.73 -20.89 2.04
CA ASN A 88 20.14 -20.89 0.63
C ASN A 88 19.99 -22.28 -0.03
N ALA A 89 18.91 -22.97 0.30
CA ALA A 89 18.56 -24.22 -0.36
C ALA A 89 18.28 -23.96 -1.87
N SER A 90 18.51 -24.97 -2.71
CA SER A 90 18.26 -24.84 -4.15
C SER A 90 17.15 -25.78 -4.62
N ASN A 91 16.30 -25.25 -5.48
CA ASN A 91 15.30 -26.02 -6.21
C ASN A 91 14.91 -25.27 -7.49
N GLU A 92 14.92 -25.95 -8.62
CA GLU A 92 14.71 -25.37 -9.95
C GLU A 92 13.41 -24.51 -10.05
N LYS A 93 12.30 -25.01 -9.53
CA LYS A 93 11.02 -24.27 -9.56
C LYS A 93 11.03 -23.02 -8.69
N LEU A 94 11.63 -23.10 -7.50
CA LEU A 94 11.72 -21.96 -6.60
C LEU A 94 12.76 -20.94 -7.09
N GLU A 95 13.84 -21.38 -7.72
CA GLU A 95 14.82 -20.47 -8.35
C GLU A 95 14.21 -19.72 -9.54
N ALA A 96 13.38 -20.38 -10.35
CA ALA A 96 12.67 -19.72 -11.44
C ALA A 96 11.71 -18.64 -10.91
N LEU A 97 10.98 -18.91 -9.80
CA LEU A 97 10.16 -17.91 -9.15
C LEU A 97 10.99 -16.77 -8.55
N LYS A 98 12.08 -17.09 -7.85
CA LYS A 98 13.00 -16.10 -7.32
C LYS A 98 13.51 -15.18 -8.41
N GLU A 99 13.92 -15.72 -9.55
CA GLU A 99 14.37 -14.94 -10.70
C GLU A 99 13.24 -14.02 -11.22
N HIS A 100 12.03 -14.54 -11.33
CA HIS A 100 10.87 -13.76 -11.76
C HIS A 100 10.56 -12.61 -10.79
N TYR A 101 10.43 -12.89 -9.48
CA TYR A 101 10.06 -11.89 -8.48
C TYR A 101 11.19 -10.90 -8.15
N SER A 102 12.46 -11.26 -8.37
CA SER A 102 13.58 -10.35 -8.14
C SER A 102 13.88 -9.40 -9.31
N LYS A 103 13.28 -9.63 -10.47
CA LYS A 103 13.42 -8.70 -11.60
C LYS A 103 12.52 -7.49 -11.38
N PRO A 104 13.07 -6.26 -11.50
CA PRO A 104 12.23 -5.08 -11.52
C PRO A 104 11.33 -5.11 -12.77
N ILE A 105 10.07 -4.79 -12.58
CA ILE A 105 9.11 -4.59 -13.67
C ILE A 105 8.80 -3.10 -13.71
N SER A 106 8.86 -2.52 -14.89
CA SER A 106 8.52 -1.12 -15.11
C SER A 106 7.76 -0.95 -16.41
N THR A 107 6.90 0.04 -16.44
CA THR A 107 6.24 0.54 -17.65
C THR A 107 6.66 1.97 -17.91
N GLU A 108 6.92 2.32 -19.16
CA GLU A 108 7.31 3.66 -19.58
C GLU A 108 6.33 4.17 -20.66
N ASN A 109 5.85 5.37 -20.51
CA ASN A 109 4.96 6.02 -21.45
C ASN A 109 5.11 7.56 -21.39
N GLU A 110 4.24 8.29 -22.07
CA GLU A 110 4.24 9.76 -22.15
C GLU A 110 4.09 10.46 -20.79
N LEU A 111 3.54 9.80 -19.76
CA LEU A 111 3.37 10.36 -18.42
C LEU A 111 4.62 10.17 -17.55
N GLY A 112 5.45 9.16 -17.86
CA GLY A 112 6.66 8.85 -17.11
C GLY A 112 6.98 7.36 -17.03
N THR A 113 7.82 7.02 -16.07
CA THR A 113 8.20 5.63 -15.75
C THR A 113 7.56 5.24 -14.44
N PHE A 114 6.92 4.08 -14.43
CA PHE A 114 6.27 3.50 -13.26
C PHE A 114 6.90 2.15 -12.97
N VAL A 115 7.30 1.91 -11.72
CA VAL A 115 8.01 0.70 -11.29
C VAL A 115 7.12 -0.09 -10.35
N LEU A 116 7.03 -1.40 -10.56
CA LEU A 116 6.21 -2.29 -9.72
C LEU A 116 6.83 -2.47 -8.33
N GLU A 117 6.11 -2.01 -7.32
CA GLU A 117 6.36 -2.30 -5.91
C GLU A 117 5.48 -3.47 -5.46
N ARG A 118 6.05 -4.68 -5.53
CA ARG A 118 5.32 -5.94 -5.31
C ARG A 118 4.77 -6.08 -3.89
N GLU A 119 5.40 -5.42 -2.89
CA GLU A 119 4.93 -5.47 -1.51
C GLU A 119 3.55 -4.84 -1.37
N PHE A 120 3.29 -3.81 -2.17
CA PHE A 120 2.05 -3.03 -2.13
C PHE A 120 1.10 -3.35 -3.28
N SER A 121 1.49 -4.16 -4.25
CA SER A 121 0.73 -4.49 -5.46
C SER A 121 0.34 -3.25 -6.27
N TRP A 122 1.28 -2.33 -6.46
CA TRP A 122 1.12 -1.16 -7.31
C TRP A 122 2.36 -0.82 -8.12
N PHE A 123 2.17 -0.03 -9.17
CA PHE A 123 3.25 0.63 -9.88
C PHE A 123 3.39 2.06 -9.37
N GLU A 124 4.59 2.40 -8.89
CA GLU A 124 4.92 3.72 -8.38
C GLU A 124 5.66 4.55 -9.43
N GLY A 125 5.28 5.81 -9.58
CA GLY A 125 5.92 6.80 -10.43
C GLY A 125 5.55 8.21 -10.00
N SER A 126 6.00 9.21 -10.76
CA SER A 126 5.58 10.60 -10.58
C SER A 126 5.15 11.22 -11.90
N ILE A 127 4.24 12.18 -11.82
CA ILE A 127 3.74 12.92 -12.97
C ILE A 127 3.68 14.41 -12.67
N ASN A 128 3.62 15.22 -13.71
CA ASN A 128 3.23 16.62 -13.59
C ASN A 128 1.68 16.71 -13.52
N TRP A 129 1.17 16.99 -12.32
CA TRP A 129 -0.25 17.22 -12.09
C TRP A 129 -0.54 18.73 -12.08
N ASN A 130 -1.01 19.27 -13.19
CA ASN A 130 -1.37 20.70 -13.31
C ASN A 130 -0.27 21.68 -12.83
N GLY A 131 1.00 21.36 -13.12
CA GLY A 131 2.17 22.18 -12.76
C GLY A 131 2.87 21.80 -11.46
N VAL A 132 2.34 20.84 -10.70
CA VAL A 132 2.92 20.30 -9.46
C VAL A 132 3.34 18.85 -9.71
N GLU A 133 4.49 18.42 -9.19
CA GLU A 133 4.89 17.02 -9.21
C GLU A 133 4.09 16.24 -8.15
N ALA A 134 3.39 15.18 -8.58
CA ALA A 134 2.63 14.30 -7.70
C ALA A 134 3.12 12.86 -7.84
N ASN A 135 3.21 12.14 -6.72
CA ASN A 135 3.43 10.70 -6.72
C ASN A 135 2.16 9.98 -7.20
N VAL A 136 2.36 8.93 -7.97
CA VAL A 136 1.23 8.14 -8.50
C VAL A 136 1.45 6.67 -8.18
N TYR A 137 0.41 6.06 -7.65
CA TYR A 137 0.33 4.63 -7.34
C TYR A 137 -0.79 4.02 -8.18
N LEU A 138 -0.40 3.18 -9.14
CA LEU A 138 -1.34 2.46 -10.00
C LEU A 138 -1.48 1.04 -9.43
N GLU A 139 -2.62 0.73 -8.84
CA GLU A 139 -2.87 -0.63 -8.34
C GLU A 139 -2.83 -1.63 -9.50
N THR A 140 -2.30 -2.82 -9.23
CA THR A 140 -2.21 -3.88 -10.24
C THR A 140 -3.60 -4.41 -10.63
N ASP A 141 -3.75 -4.84 -11.89
CA ASP A 141 -5.02 -5.34 -12.45
C ASP A 141 -5.55 -6.57 -11.69
N GLU A 142 -4.65 -7.36 -11.09
CA GLU A 142 -4.95 -8.51 -10.25
C GLU A 142 -4.09 -8.46 -8.99
N GLU A 143 -4.55 -9.06 -7.90
CA GLU A 143 -3.75 -9.24 -6.68
C GLU A 143 -2.43 -9.93 -7.02
N ASP A 144 -1.30 -9.34 -6.62
CA ASP A 144 0.06 -9.79 -6.99
C ASP A 144 0.37 -9.81 -8.50
N GLY A 145 -0.40 -9.09 -9.31
CA GLY A 145 -0.22 -8.98 -10.75
C GLY A 145 1.05 -8.22 -11.15
N ASP A 146 1.40 -8.34 -12.43
CA ASP A 146 2.58 -7.72 -13.03
C ASP A 146 2.21 -6.56 -13.99
N THR A 147 0.93 -6.18 -14.05
CA THR A 147 0.38 -5.14 -14.93
C THR A 147 -0.57 -4.21 -14.18
N ALA A 148 -0.69 -2.98 -14.63
CA ALA A 148 -1.66 -1.97 -14.17
C ALA A 148 -2.27 -1.25 -15.39
N GLU A 149 -2.66 -2.00 -16.40
CA GLU A 149 -3.18 -1.43 -17.66
C GLU A 149 -4.50 -0.68 -17.45
N GLN A 150 -5.38 -1.21 -16.58
CA GLN A 150 -6.67 -0.60 -16.26
C GLN A 150 -6.48 0.71 -15.49
N ALA A 151 -5.70 0.69 -14.40
CA ALA A 151 -5.39 1.89 -13.62
C ALA A 151 -4.67 2.96 -14.46
N MET A 152 -3.74 2.55 -15.34
CA MET A 152 -3.06 3.45 -16.28
C MET A 152 -4.04 4.09 -17.28
N ALA A 153 -5.01 3.35 -17.78
CA ALA A 153 -6.03 3.91 -18.68
C ALA A 153 -6.90 4.95 -17.98
N VAL A 154 -7.26 4.70 -16.72
CA VAL A 154 -7.99 5.66 -15.86
C VAL A 154 -7.16 6.93 -15.65
N LEU A 155 -5.89 6.79 -15.25
CA LEU A 155 -4.98 7.93 -15.06
C LEU A 155 -4.91 8.80 -16.31
N LYS A 156 -4.71 8.20 -17.49
CA LYS A 156 -4.68 8.93 -18.77
C LYS A 156 -5.95 9.72 -19.01
N SER A 157 -7.10 9.13 -18.77
CA SER A 157 -8.40 9.81 -18.92
C SER A 157 -8.56 11.00 -17.96
N VAL A 158 -8.05 10.88 -16.74
CA VAL A 158 -8.06 12.00 -15.76
C VAL A 158 -7.14 13.13 -16.21
N ILE A 159 -5.95 12.79 -16.73
CA ILE A 159 -4.93 13.76 -17.17
C ILE A 159 -5.39 14.53 -18.42
N GLU A 160 -6.17 13.94 -19.32
CA GLU A 160 -6.71 14.65 -20.48
C GLU A 160 -7.48 15.91 -20.11
N ASN A 161 -8.10 15.95 -18.92
CA ASN A 161 -8.87 17.08 -18.41
C ASN A 161 -8.37 17.53 -17.04
N ILE A 162 -7.06 17.51 -16.83
CA ILE A 162 -6.44 17.68 -15.51
C ILE A 162 -6.84 18.98 -14.80
N VAL A 163 -6.90 20.09 -15.52
CA VAL A 163 -7.24 21.40 -14.95
C VAL A 163 -8.67 21.42 -14.41
N ASP A 164 -9.62 20.90 -15.19
CA ASP A 164 -11.02 20.87 -14.79
C ASP A 164 -11.26 19.86 -13.66
N ASN A 165 -10.58 18.71 -13.71
CA ASN A 165 -10.68 17.69 -12.68
C ASN A 165 -10.07 18.17 -11.35
N ASP A 166 -8.86 18.72 -11.36
CA ASP A 166 -8.20 19.27 -10.17
C ASP A 166 -9.03 20.38 -9.51
N ASN A 167 -9.60 21.29 -10.33
CA ASN A 167 -10.49 22.32 -9.80
C ASN A 167 -11.72 21.73 -9.11
N LYS A 168 -12.38 20.75 -9.72
CA LYS A 168 -13.55 20.07 -9.10
C LYS A 168 -13.20 19.43 -7.77
N TYR A 169 -12.04 18.75 -7.67
CA TYR A 169 -11.60 18.11 -6.45
C TYR A 169 -11.36 19.13 -5.33
N ARG A 170 -10.65 20.21 -5.64
CA ARG A 170 -10.38 21.32 -4.70
C ARG A 170 -11.66 22.04 -4.26
N GLU A 171 -12.56 22.33 -5.20
CA GLU A 171 -13.84 22.98 -4.89
C GLU A 171 -14.71 22.10 -3.98
N PHE A 172 -14.77 20.79 -4.24
CA PHE A 172 -15.50 19.86 -3.40
C PHE A 172 -14.92 19.82 -1.97
N ALA A 173 -13.60 19.66 -1.84
CA ALA A 173 -12.95 19.67 -0.52
C ALA A 173 -13.17 21.00 0.21
N ALA A 174 -13.12 22.13 -0.51
CA ALA A 174 -13.36 23.42 0.08
C ALA A 174 -14.83 23.57 0.58
N GLN A 175 -15.81 23.02 -0.13
CA GLN A 175 -17.21 23.02 0.34
C GLN A 175 -17.39 22.23 1.63
N GLU A 176 -16.72 21.07 1.75
CA GLU A 176 -16.85 20.18 2.88
C GLU A 176 -16.03 20.63 4.09
N LEU A 177 -14.83 21.18 3.90
CA LEU A 177 -13.84 21.31 4.94
C LEU A 177 -13.55 22.76 5.39
N THR A 178 -13.99 23.79 4.68
CA THR A 178 -13.70 25.19 5.05
C THR A 178 -14.24 25.55 6.44
N GLY A 179 -15.43 25.02 6.82
CA GLY A 179 -15.98 25.22 8.16
C GLY A 179 -15.07 24.67 9.24
N LEU A 180 -14.60 23.44 9.06
CA LEU A 180 -13.69 22.78 9.97
C LEU A 180 -12.32 23.51 10.03
N ALA A 181 -11.80 23.99 8.90
CA ALA A 181 -10.55 24.75 8.87
C ALA A 181 -10.66 26.06 9.69
N ASN A 182 -11.81 26.74 9.63
CA ASN A 182 -12.06 27.93 10.44
C ASN A 182 -12.24 27.61 11.94
N GLU A 183 -12.78 26.42 12.29
CA GLU A 183 -12.83 25.97 13.68
C GLU A 183 -11.40 25.78 14.21
N TRP A 184 -10.53 25.07 13.46
CA TRP A 184 -9.13 24.88 13.83
C TRP A 184 -8.35 26.20 13.89
N LEU A 185 -8.60 27.09 12.92
CA LEU A 185 -8.00 28.44 12.93
C LEU A 185 -8.33 29.21 14.19
N SER A 186 -9.58 29.13 14.66
CA SER A 186 -10.03 29.83 15.88
C SER A 186 -9.39 29.32 17.17
N GLU A 187 -8.88 28.08 17.15
CA GLU A 187 -8.16 27.46 18.27
C GLU A 187 -6.65 27.77 18.26
N SER A 188 -6.13 28.39 17.19
CA SER A 188 -4.73 28.76 17.03
C SER A 188 -4.47 30.15 17.67
N ASP A 189 -3.59 30.20 18.66
CA ASP A 189 -3.18 31.45 19.32
C ASP A 189 -2.26 32.35 18.45
N GLU A 190 -1.75 31.83 17.33
CA GLU A 190 -0.72 32.48 16.50
C GLU A 190 -1.20 32.94 15.11
N SER A 191 -2.51 32.85 14.83
CA SER A 191 -3.00 33.14 13.48
C SER A 191 -3.32 34.62 13.29
N ASP A 192 -2.53 35.29 12.43
CA ASP A 192 -2.85 36.60 11.86
C ASP A 192 -3.79 36.48 10.63
N VAL A 193 -4.29 35.27 10.34
CA VAL A 193 -5.18 35.00 9.21
C VAL A 193 -6.62 35.28 9.63
N GLU A 194 -7.30 36.14 8.89
CA GLU A 194 -8.73 36.36 9.06
C GLU A 194 -9.52 35.06 8.77
N GLU A 195 -10.64 35.08 8.20
CA GLU A 195 -11.45 33.90 7.84
C GLU A 195 -10.93 33.20 6.58
N ILE A 196 -10.84 31.87 6.58
CA ILE A 196 -10.56 31.06 5.39
C ILE A 196 -11.85 30.95 4.59
N THR A 197 -11.84 31.44 3.34
CA THR A 197 -12.95 31.26 2.40
C THR A 197 -12.77 29.98 1.57
N GLN A 198 -13.82 29.47 0.94
CA GLN A 198 -13.70 28.29 0.04
C GLN A 198 -12.68 28.54 -1.09
N GLU A 199 -12.64 29.78 -1.63
CA GLU A 199 -11.66 30.13 -2.67
C GLU A 199 -10.23 30.08 -2.15
N THR A 200 -9.95 30.62 -0.97
CA THR A 200 -8.62 30.60 -0.35
C THR A 200 -8.24 29.19 0.07
N PHE A 201 -9.19 28.40 0.60
CA PHE A 201 -8.99 26.99 0.94
C PHE A 201 -8.53 26.20 -0.29
N ALA A 202 -9.31 26.22 -1.38
CA ALA A 202 -9.00 25.50 -2.60
C ALA A 202 -7.63 25.86 -3.20
N LYS A 203 -7.22 27.14 -3.12
CA LYS A 203 -5.91 27.62 -3.60
C LYS A 203 -4.73 27.13 -2.75
N ARG A 204 -4.95 26.89 -1.47
CA ARG A 204 -3.91 26.43 -0.52
C ARG A 204 -3.64 24.95 -0.62
N MET A 205 -4.56 24.16 -1.16
CA MET A 205 -4.36 22.73 -1.36
C MET A 205 -3.28 22.50 -2.42
N GLU A 206 -2.34 21.58 -2.17
CA GLU A 206 -1.32 21.16 -3.12
C GLU A 206 -1.33 19.64 -3.24
N ILE A 207 -1.51 19.10 -4.43
CA ILE A 207 -1.52 17.65 -4.66
C ILE A 207 -0.17 17.03 -4.27
N SER A 208 -0.19 15.90 -3.59
CA SER A 208 1.01 15.13 -3.26
C SER A 208 0.97 13.72 -3.82
N GLU A 209 -0.19 13.04 -3.71
CA GLU A 209 -0.31 11.64 -4.10
C GLU A 209 -1.63 11.37 -4.81
N VAL A 210 -1.58 10.44 -5.77
CA VAL A 210 -2.74 9.94 -6.51
C VAL A 210 -2.67 8.42 -6.57
N THR A 211 -3.61 7.75 -5.93
CA THR A 211 -3.79 6.31 -6.08
C THR A 211 -4.93 6.04 -7.06
N VAL A 212 -4.68 5.16 -8.01
CA VAL A 212 -5.64 4.78 -9.04
C VAL A 212 -5.88 3.28 -8.97
N SER A 213 -7.13 2.89 -8.77
CA SER A 213 -7.54 1.48 -8.74
C SER A 213 -8.00 0.98 -10.12
N PRO A 214 -7.89 -0.34 -10.39
CA PRO A 214 -8.30 -0.93 -11.67
C PRO A 214 -9.79 -0.76 -11.98
N ASP A 215 -10.63 -0.64 -10.95
CA ASP A 215 -12.08 -0.42 -11.11
C ASP A 215 -12.43 1.01 -11.53
N GLY A 216 -11.45 1.94 -11.51
CA GLY A 216 -11.62 3.33 -11.89
C GLY A 216 -11.78 4.30 -10.73
N SER A 217 -11.74 3.82 -9.48
CA SER A 217 -11.75 4.69 -8.31
C SER A 217 -10.40 5.40 -8.12
N LEU A 218 -10.43 6.58 -7.47
CA LEU A 218 -9.25 7.38 -7.16
C LEU A 218 -9.24 7.74 -5.69
N SER A 219 -8.05 7.73 -5.08
CA SER A 219 -7.75 8.44 -3.84
C SER A 219 -6.70 9.51 -4.12
N LEU A 220 -7.00 10.74 -3.75
CA LEU A 220 -6.16 11.91 -3.99
C LEU A 220 -5.77 12.49 -2.64
N ILE A 221 -4.48 12.70 -2.42
CA ILE A 221 -3.95 13.30 -1.20
C ILE A 221 -3.40 14.68 -1.54
N TYR A 222 -3.89 15.68 -0.82
CA TYR A 222 -3.41 17.06 -0.91
C TYR A 222 -2.77 17.47 0.42
N HIS A 223 -1.67 18.20 0.34
CA HIS A 223 -1.17 19.00 1.45
C HIS A 223 -2.16 20.12 1.74
N ASP A 224 -2.35 20.39 3.01
CA ASP A 224 -3.34 21.34 3.54
C ASP A 224 -2.80 22.74 3.78
N ASP A 225 -1.50 23.00 3.49
CA ASP A 225 -0.82 24.26 3.81
C ASP A 225 -1.03 24.69 5.28
N ASP A 226 -0.90 23.70 6.18
CA ASP A 226 -1.01 23.84 7.64
C ASP A 226 -2.40 24.32 8.14
N MET A 227 -3.45 24.17 7.34
CA MET A 227 -4.83 24.46 7.78
C MET A 227 -5.32 23.49 8.86
N PHE A 228 -4.75 22.28 8.90
CA PHE A 228 -5.07 21.20 9.85
C PHE A 228 -3.81 20.68 10.58
N TRP A 229 -2.83 21.56 10.81
CA TRP A 229 -1.65 21.30 11.65
C TRP A 229 -0.82 20.08 11.22
N GLY A 230 -0.60 19.95 9.93
CA GLY A 230 0.24 18.88 9.35
C GLY A 230 -0.51 17.60 9.02
N HIS A 231 -1.84 17.61 9.05
CA HIS A 231 -2.66 16.57 8.42
C HIS A 231 -2.69 16.75 6.89
N VAL A 232 -3.28 15.81 6.20
CA VAL A 232 -3.50 15.88 4.74
C VAL A 232 -5.00 15.85 4.44
N ILE A 233 -5.38 16.30 3.24
CA ILE A 233 -6.75 16.22 2.75
C ILE A 233 -6.84 15.03 1.81
N GLU A 234 -7.65 14.03 2.14
CA GLU A 234 -7.95 12.88 1.30
C GLU A 234 -9.28 13.07 0.58
N ILE A 235 -9.29 12.89 -0.75
CA ILE A 235 -10.47 12.95 -1.59
C ILE A 235 -10.66 11.60 -2.26
N ILE A 236 -11.87 11.03 -2.14
CA ILE A 236 -12.23 9.76 -2.78
C ILE A 236 -13.19 10.00 -3.93
N VAL A 237 -12.86 9.42 -5.08
CA VAL A 237 -13.64 9.51 -6.32
C VAL A 237 -14.05 8.10 -6.77
N GLU A 238 -15.32 7.91 -7.02
CA GLU A 238 -15.88 6.66 -7.52
C GLU A 238 -15.57 6.44 -9.02
N PRO A 239 -15.68 5.20 -9.55
CA PRO A 239 -15.39 4.86 -10.93
C PRO A 239 -16.23 5.68 -11.96
N ASN A 240 -17.39 6.17 -11.57
CA ASN A 240 -18.26 7.02 -12.39
C ASN A 240 -17.82 8.51 -12.41
N GLY A 241 -16.73 8.87 -11.70
CA GLY A 241 -16.23 10.24 -11.57
C GLY A 241 -16.95 11.07 -10.50
N GLU A 242 -17.83 10.49 -9.68
CA GLU A 242 -18.48 11.15 -8.56
C GLU A 242 -17.51 11.25 -7.37
N ILE A 243 -17.38 12.44 -6.79
CA ILE A 243 -16.59 12.67 -5.59
C ILE A 243 -17.48 12.34 -4.40
N ILE A 244 -17.11 11.34 -3.62
CA ILE A 244 -17.95 10.84 -2.51
C ILE A 244 -17.53 11.36 -1.14
N SER A 245 -16.28 11.78 -0.99
CA SER A 245 -15.82 12.34 0.29
C SER A 245 -14.58 13.21 0.13
N ALA A 246 -14.45 14.16 1.05
CA ALA A 246 -13.20 14.84 1.37
C ALA A 246 -13.05 14.84 2.89
N ASN A 247 -11.93 14.35 3.40
CA ASN A 247 -11.66 14.20 4.83
C ASN A 247 -10.23 14.64 5.14
N ILE A 248 -9.99 14.98 6.41
CA ILE A 248 -8.62 15.09 6.93
C ILE A 248 -8.13 13.71 7.33
N ALA A 249 -6.87 13.40 6.99
CA ALA A 249 -6.18 12.15 7.30
C ALA A 249 -4.77 12.41 7.87
N GLY A 250 -4.23 11.45 8.64
CA GLY A 250 -2.91 11.53 9.27
C GLY A 250 -2.91 11.40 10.77
#